data_d0795bf63f28c1e0b87c120a45302415
#
_entry.id   d0795bf63f28c1e0b87c120a45302415
#
_cell.length_a   1.000
_cell.length_b   1.000
_cell.length_c   1.000
_cell.angle_alpha   90.00
_cell.angle_beta   90.00
_cell.angle_gamma   90.00
#
_symmetry.space_group_name_H-M   'P 1'
#
loop_
_entity.id
_entity.type
_entity.pdbx_description
1 polymer ?
#
loop_
_entity_poly.entity_id
_entity_poly.type
_entity_poly.pdbx_seq_one_letter_code
_entity_poly.pdbx_strand_id
1 'polypeptide(L)'
;MSPTYLPIFKPPISINLKHKRPKKRTIGRRELVDFPELELFEIEAKIDTGAYTSALHCTDIREERLDDGALVIRCRFMDESHPNYNGKAFEFREFALRDIKNSFGEVERRFVITTTLRIFNEEITTEFSLSNRGSLKFPILIGRKILRDRFLIDVKKKNLSFKEKRRMRRLVKKKSQ
;
A
#
# COMPACT_ATOMS: atom_id res chain seq x y z
N MET A 1 -18.84 -65.78 -24.97
CA MET A 1 -18.28 -64.74 -24.05
C MET A 1 -17.92 -63.51 -24.88
N SER A 2 -18.73 -62.45 -24.82
CA SER A 2 -18.52 -61.21 -25.58
C SER A 2 -17.59 -60.28 -24.81
N PRO A 3 -16.62 -59.60 -25.47
CA PRO A 3 -15.71 -58.68 -24.76
C PRO A 3 -16.46 -57.38 -24.41
N THR A 4 -16.40 -57.05 -23.13
CA THR A 4 -16.94 -55.81 -22.60
C THR A 4 -15.95 -54.67 -22.89
N TYR A 5 -16.33 -53.73 -23.76
CA TYR A 5 -15.56 -52.49 -24.01
C TYR A 5 -15.81 -51.47 -22.94
N LEU A 6 -14.76 -51.04 -22.23
CA LEU A 6 -14.80 -49.90 -21.31
C LEU A 6 -14.75 -48.60 -22.13
N PRO A 7 -15.55 -47.56 -21.78
CA PRO A 7 -15.52 -46.30 -22.49
C PRO A 7 -14.21 -45.55 -22.18
N ILE A 8 -13.52 -45.12 -23.25
CA ILE A 8 -12.31 -44.29 -23.16
C ILE A 8 -12.76 -42.88 -22.71
N PHE A 9 -12.47 -42.55 -21.46
CA PHE A 9 -12.67 -41.20 -20.94
C PHE A 9 -11.65 -40.27 -21.57
N LYS A 10 -12.05 -39.39 -22.51
CA LYS A 10 -11.20 -38.28 -22.97
C LYS A 10 -11.16 -37.23 -21.89
N PRO A 11 -9.98 -36.82 -21.37
CA PRO A 11 -9.90 -35.72 -20.42
C PRO A 11 -10.43 -34.44 -21.07
N PRO A 12 -11.08 -33.55 -20.30
CA PRO A 12 -11.57 -32.28 -20.83
C PRO A 12 -10.42 -31.47 -21.41
N ILE A 13 -10.61 -30.92 -22.60
CA ILE A 13 -9.67 -30.01 -23.26
C ILE A 13 -9.46 -28.83 -22.32
N SER A 14 -8.29 -28.76 -21.71
CA SER A 14 -7.90 -27.59 -20.91
C SER A 14 -7.75 -26.39 -21.87
N ILE A 15 -8.78 -25.55 -21.93
CA ILE A 15 -8.71 -24.27 -22.62
C ILE A 15 -7.73 -23.40 -21.83
N ASN A 16 -6.50 -23.35 -22.30
CA ASN A 16 -5.47 -22.49 -21.74
C ASN A 16 -5.78 -21.04 -22.15
N LEU A 17 -6.72 -20.42 -21.44
CA LEU A 17 -7.02 -19.00 -21.52
C LEU A 17 -5.75 -18.29 -21.05
N LYS A 18 -4.88 -17.90 -22.01
CA LYS A 18 -3.76 -16.99 -21.77
C LYS A 18 -4.37 -15.69 -21.23
N HIS A 19 -4.54 -15.60 -19.91
CA HIS A 19 -4.89 -14.36 -19.24
C HIS A 19 -3.78 -13.38 -19.58
N LYS A 20 -4.09 -12.43 -20.46
CA LYS A 20 -3.18 -11.32 -20.80
C LYS A 20 -2.92 -10.57 -19.50
N ARG A 21 -1.73 -10.74 -18.92
CA ARG A 21 -1.37 -10.04 -17.69
C ARG A 21 -1.59 -8.54 -17.93
N PRO A 22 -2.26 -7.84 -17.00
CA PRO A 22 -2.49 -6.41 -17.17
C PRO A 22 -1.14 -5.71 -17.36
N LYS A 23 -1.11 -4.76 -18.29
CA LYS A 23 0.11 -4.00 -18.60
C LYS A 23 0.54 -3.24 -17.35
N LYS A 24 1.73 -3.53 -16.83
CA LYS A 24 2.28 -2.81 -15.67
C LYS A 24 2.41 -1.32 -15.98
N ARG A 25 2.03 -0.48 -15.01
CA ARG A 25 2.14 0.97 -15.12
C ARG A 25 3.52 1.44 -14.70
N THR A 26 4.05 2.47 -15.34
CA THR A 26 5.32 3.08 -14.91
C THR A 26 5.09 3.97 -13.69
N ILE A 27 5.93 3.79 -12.65
CA ILE A 27 5.98 4.60 -11.44
C ILE A 27 7.38 5.23 -11.29
N GLY A 28 7.47 6.42 -10.68
CA GLY A 28 8.75 7.08 -10.44
C GLY A 28 9.45 6.55 -9.18
N ARG A 29 10.65 7.08 -8.86
CA ARG A 29 11.39 6.74 -7.63
C ARG A 29 10.73 7.27 -6.35
N ARG A 30 9.82 8.24 -6.48
CA ARG A 30 8.97 8.78 -5.43
C ARG A 30 7.66 9.28 -6.03
N GLU A 31 6.60 9.21 -5.25
CA GLU A 31 5.25 9.61 -5.65
C GLU A 31 4.57 10.40 -4.54
N LEU A 32 3.57 11.21 -4.91
CA LEU A 32 2.60 11.75 -3.96
C LEU A 32 1.40 10.81 -3.93
N VAL A 33 1.03 10.36 -2.74
CA VAL A 33 -0.03 9.39 -2.50
C VAL A 33 -1.05 9.90 -1.50
N ASP A 34 -2.24 9.31 -1.53
CA ASP A 34 -3.30 9.65 -0.60
C ASP A 34 -3.67 8.41 0.25
N PHE A 35 -4.07 8.64 1.50
CA PHE A 35 -4.72 7.68 2.39
C PHE A 35 -6.05 8.27 2.85
N PRO A 36 -7.15 8.03 2.12
CA PRO A 36 -8.43 8.69 2.40
C PRO A 36 -8.96 8.40 3.80
N GLU A 37 -8.82 7.16 4.28
CA GLU A 37 -9.28 6.72 5.60
C GLU A 37 -8.50 7.39 6.75
N LEU A 38 -7.26 7.82 6.49
CA LEU A 38 -6.39 8.51 7.45
C LEU A 38 -6.39 10.03 7.27
N GLU A 39 -7.20 10.55 6.34
CA GLU A 39 -7.26 11.96 5.94
C GLU A 39 -5.89 12.56 5.57
N LEU A 40 -5.02 11.73 4.99
CA LEU A 40 -3.71 12.14 4.52
C LEU A 40 -3.72 12.23 2.98
N PHE A 41 -3.37 13.40 2.47
CA PHE A 41 -3.42 13.66 1.03
C PHE A 41 -2.11 14.25 0.52
N GLU A 42 -1.70 13.77 -0.67
CA GLU A 42 -0.51 14.24 -1.38
C GLU A 42 0.78 14.09 -0.53
N ILE A 43 0.87 13.00 0.24
CA ILE A 43 2.03 12.70 1.08
C ILE A 43 3.16 12.09 0.23
N GLU A 44 4.39 12.56 0.43
CA GLU A 44 5.53 12.05 -0.31
C GLU A 44 5.92 10.64 0.13
N ALA A 45 5.92 9.70 -0.82
CA ALA A 45 6.28 8.31 -0.63
C ALA A 45 7.51 7.94 -1.44
N LYS A 46 8.49 7.26 -0.83
CA LYS A 46 9.62 6.65 -1.51
C LYS A 46 9.22 5.28 -2.05
N ILE A 47 9.54 5.01 -3.31
CA ILE A 47 9.43 3.67 -3.90
C ILE A 47 10.67 2.88 -3.48
N ASP A 48 10.45 1.83 -2.67
CA ASP A 48 11.53 1.07 -2.03
C ASP A 48 11.49 -0.41 -2.44
N THR A 49 12.34 -0.76 -3.40
CA THR A 49 12.47 -2.15 -3.88
C THR A 49 13.23 -3.04 -2.89
N GLY A 50 13.94 -2.47 -1.93
CA GLY A 50 14.62 -3.20 -0.86
C GLY A 50 13.67 -3.69 0.24
N ALA A 51 12.58 -2.95 0.50
CA ALA A 51 11.59 -3.32 1.50
C ALA A 51 10.52 -4.25 0.93
N TYR A 52 10.12 -5.28 1.69
CA TYR A 52 8.97 -6.12 1.33
C TYR A 52 7.66 -5.46 1.74
N THR A 53 7.56 -5.08 3.02
CA THR A 53 6.39 -4.42 3.60
C THR A 53 6.52 -2.92 3.47
N SER A 54 5.41 -2.25 3.16
CA SER A 54 5.34 -0.79 3.17
C SER A 54 5.36 -0.26 4.60
N ALA A 55 5.82 0.98 4.79
CA ALA A 55 5.87 1.62 6.10
C ALA A 55 5.23 3.00 6.06
N LEU A 56 4.55 3.35 7.14
CA LEU A 56 3.89 4.63 7.34
C LEU A 56 4.39 5.28 8.63
N HIS A 57 4.80 6.54 8.51
CA HIS A 57 5.25 7.31 9.67
C HIS A 57 4.10 7.60 10.61
N CYS A 58 4.32 7.30 11.89
CA CYS A 58 3.40 7.65 12.95
C CYS A 58 4.16 7.90 14.26
N THR A 59 3.52 8.62 15.14
CA THR A 59 3.98 8.94 16.49
C THR A 59 2.94 8.46 17.52
N ASP A 60 3.31 8.48 18.79
CA ASP A 60 2.44 8.14 19.91
C ASP A 60 1.72 6.79 19.77
N ILE A 61 2.43 5.78 19.25
CA ILE A 61 1.86 4.44 19.13
C ILE A 61 1.70 3.83 20.52
N ARG A 62 0.45 3.52 20.91
CA ARG A 62 0.10 2.91 22.19
C ARG A 62 -0.86 1.75 21.96
N GLU A 63 -0.60 0.66 22.65
CA GLU A 63 -1.56 -0.43 22.80
C GLU A 63 -2.39 -0.17 24.04
N GLU A 64 -3.69 -0.21 23.94
CA GLU A 64 -4.62 0.00 25.04
C GLU A 64 -5.67 -1.11 25.07
N ARG A 65 -6.09 -1.46 26.28
CA ARG A 65 -7.24 -2.34 26.50
C ARG A 65 -8.44 -1.49 26.87
N LEU A 66 -9.51 -1.63 26.11
CA LEU A 66 -10.77 -0.92 26.35
C LEU A 66 -11.57 -1.61 27.47
N ASP A 67 -12.60 -0.94 27.97
CA ASP A 67 -13.48 -1.46 29.04
C ASP A 67 -14.23 -2.73 28.61
N ASP A 68 -14.49 -2.90 27.32
CA ASP A 68 -15.08 -4.12 26.74
C ASP A 68 -14.08 -5.29 26.62
N GLY A 69 -12.83 -5.08 27.05
CA GLY A 69 -11.74 -6.06 26.98
C GLY A 69 -11.03 -6.11 25.62
N ALA A 70 -11.51 -5.37 24.62
CA ALA A 70 -10.86 -5.32 23.30
C ALA A 70 -9.49 -4.66 23.39
N LEU A 71 -8.55 -5.18 22.63
CA LEU A 71 -7.21 -4.62 22.47
C LEU A 71 -7.22 -3.72 21.23
N VAL A 72 -6.74 -2.48 21.39
CA VAL A 72 -6.64 -1.49 20.31
C VAL A 72 -5.26 -0.88 20.26
N ILE A 73 -4.86 -0.39 19.09
CA ILE A 73 -3.72 0.51 18.99
C ILE A 73 -4.22 1.93 18.68
N ARG A 74 -3.61 2.92 19.33
CA ARG A 74 -3.80 4.33 19.01
C ARG A 74 -2.50 4.94 18.55
N CYS A 75 -2.59 5.80 17.55
CA CYS A 75 -1.42 6.52 17.03
C CYS A 75 -1.85 7.83 16.35
N ARG A 76 -0.86 8.70 16.11
CA ARG A 76 -1.02 9.87 15.23
C ARG A 76 -0.14 9.66 14.00
N PHE A 77 -0.67 10.04 12.83
CA PHE A 77 0.12 9.98 11.60
C PHE A 77 0.84 11.30 11.37
N MET A 78 2.08 11.19 10.89
CA MET A 78 3.04 12.28 10.77
C MET A 78 3.46 12.83 12.14
N ASP A 79 4.22 13.90 12.15
CA ASP A 79 4.62 14.67 13.32
C ASP A 79 4.36 16.16 13.09
N GLU A 80 4.46 16.98 14.15
CA GLU A 80 4.14 18.41 14.09
C GLU A 80 4.98 19.19 13.08
N SER A 81 6.15 18.69 12.72
CA SER A 81 7.03 19.32 11.71
C SER A 81 6.55 19.09 10.28
N HIS A 82 5.66 18.11 10.08
CA HIS A 82 5.21 17.74 8.74
C HIS A 82 4.02 18.61 8.28
N PRO A 83 4.05 19.19 7.05
CA PRO A 83 3.00 20.09 6.56
C PRO A 83 1.58 19.49 6.54
N ASN A 84 1.47 18.18 6.46
CA ASN A 84 0.20 17.46 6.45
C ASN A 84 -0.18 16.87 7.82
N TYR A 85 0.52 17.26 8.89
CA TYR A 85 0.12 16.89 10.25
C TYR A 85 -1.22 17.52 10.59
N ASN A 86 -2.17 16.71 11.04
CA ASN A 86 -3.51 17.18 11.40
C ASN A 86 -3.85 17.01 12.89
N GLY A 87 -2.90 16.49 13.68
CA GLY A 87 -3.06 16.27 15.13
C GLY A 87 -4.05 15.18 15.52
N LYS A 88 -4.71 14.52 14.55
CA LYS A 88 -5.73 13.51 14.81
C LYS A 88 -5.13 12.23 15.37
N ALA A 89 -5.74 11.70 16.41
CA ALA A 89 -5.48 10.34 16.89
C ALA A 89 -6.41 9.36 16.16
N PHE A 90 -5.85 8.24 15.76
CA PHE A 90 -6.56 7.14 15.11
C PHE A 90 -6.52 5.91 16.00
N GLU A 91 -7.63 5.17 16.01
CA GLU A 91 -7.79 3.92 16.74
C GLU A 91 -7.98 2.77 15.75
N PHE A 92 -7.26 1.67 15.97
CA PHE A 92 -7.38 0.46 15.15
C PHE A 92 -7.65 -0.72 16.07
N ARG A 93 -8.78 -1.40 15.83
CA ARG A 93 -9.15 -2.67 16.48
C ARG A 93 -8.57 -3.87 15.75
N GLU A 94 -8.33 -3.72 14.43
CA GLU A 94 -7.72 -4.74 13.60
C GLU A 94 -6.27 -4.37 13.30
N PHE A 95 -5.34 -5.10 13.89
CA PHE A 95 -3.91 -4.92 13.69
C PHE A 95 -3.17 -6.24 13.88
N ALA A 96 -1.96 -6.31 13.36
CA ALA A 96 -1.04 -7.41 13.60
C ALA A 96 0.27 -6.87 14.20
N LEU A 97 0.98 -7.72 14.94
CA LEU A 97 2.32 -7.43 15.43
C LEU A 97 3.28 -8.33 14.65
N ARG A 98 4.28 -7.75 13.98
CA ARG A 98 5.21 -8.50 13.13
C ARG A 98 6.64 -8.06 13.33
N ASP A 99 7.55 -9.03 13.24
CA ASP A 99 8.97 -8.80 13.20
C ASP A 99 9.38 -8.39 11.77
N ILE A 100 9.92 -7.18 11.64
CA ILE A 100 10.31 -6.59 10.36
C ILE A 100 11.81 -6.33 10.38
N LYS A 101 12.51 -6.96 9.45
CA LYS A 101 13.94 -6.77 9.28
C LYS A 101 14.22 -5.49 8.51
N ASN A 102 15.06 -4.62 9.06
CA ASN A 102 15.51 -3.40 8.40
C ASN A 102 16.70 -3.67 7.44
N SER A 103 17.15 -2.63 6.73
CA SER A 103 18.27 -2.73 5.78
C SER A 103 19.61 -3.07 6.42
N PHE A 104 19.77 -2.87 7.72
CA PHE A 104 20.96 -3.21 8.49
C PHE A 104 20.94 -4.63 9.05
N GLY A 105 19.84 -5.34 8.85
CA GLY A 105 19.68 -6.71 9.34
C GLY A 105 19.07 -6.81 10.73
N GLU A 106 18.78 -5.69 11.38
CA GLU A 106 18.13 -5.66 12.69
C GLU A 106 16.65 -5.97 12.55
N VAL A 107 16.11 -6.71 13.52
CA VAL A 107 14.69 -7.06 13.58
C VAL A 107 14.00 -6.13 14.57
N GLU A 108 12.96 -5.46 14.09
CA GLU A 108 12.13 -4.59 14.91
C GLU A 108 10.68 -5.08 14.88
N ARG A 109 10.10 -5.19 16.05
CA ARG A 109 8.71 -5.59 16.21
C ARG A 109 7.81 -4.39 15.98
N ARG A 110 6.93 -4.44 14.96
CA ARG A 110 6.08 -3.32 14.55
C ARG A 110 4.62 -3.72 14.46
N PHE A 111 3.76 -2.79 14.82
CA PHE A 111 2.34 -2.88 14.50
C PHE A 111 2.14 -2.74 13.00
N VAL A 112 1.17 -3.49 12.48
CA VAL A 112 0.80 -3.49 11.06
C VAL A 112 -0.72 -3.31 10.99
N ILE A 113 -1.15 -2.32 10.22
CA ILE A 113 -2.56 -2.04 9.94
C ILE A 113 -2.86 -2.29 8.47
N THR A 114 -4.12 -2.57 8.17
CA THR A 114 -4.64 -2.56 6.80
C THR A 114 -5.31 -1.21 6.55
N THR A 115 -4.95 -0.55 5.45
CA THR A 115 -5.56 0.73 5.03
C THR A 115 -5.52 0.86 3.51
N THR A 116 -6.26 1.84 2.98
CA THR A 116 -6.37 2.08 1.54
C THR A 116 -5.41 3.15 1.09
N LEU A 117 -4.44 2.75 0.26
CA LEU A 117 -3.56 3.64 -0.48
C LEU A 117 -4.22 4.02 -1.81
N ARG A 118 -4.30 5.32 -2.11
CA ARG A 118 -4.70 5.80 -3.43
C ARG A 118 -3.50 6.32 -4.21
N ILE A 119 -3.25 5.71 -5.37
CA ILE A 119 -2.17 6.06 -6.29
C ILE A 119 -2.66 5.88 -7.74
N PHE A 120 -2.36 6.82 -8.65
CA PHE A 120 -2.88 6.85 -10.03
C PHE A 120 -4.42 6.77 -10.14
N ASN A 121 -5.15 7.32 -9.17
CA ASN A 121 -6.60 7.21 -9.00
C ASN A 121 -7.10 5.76 -8.81
N GLU A 122 -6.21 4.83 -8.47
CA GLU A 122 -6.52 3.46 -8.09
C GLU A 122 -6.41 3.33 -6.57
N GLU A 123 -7.33 2.62 -5.96
CA GLU A 123 -7.33 2.29 -4.54
C GLU A 123 -6.76 0.89 -4.34
N ILE A 124 -5.80 0.79 -3.45
CA ILE A 124 -5.12 -0.46 -3.11
C ILE A 124 -5.21 -0.66 -1.60
N THR A 125 -6.10 -1.52 -1.16
CA THR A 125 -6.17 -1.92 0.25
C THR A 125 -5.04 -2.89 0.55
N THR A 126 -4.19 -2.55 1.51
CA THR A 126 -2.99 -3.33 1.82
C THR A 126 -2.45 -2.99 3.20
N GLU A 127 -1.48 -3.78 3.64
CA GLU A 127 -0.85 -3.63 4.95
C GLU A 127 0.29 -2.60 4.93
N PHE A 128 0.34 -1.81 5.99
CA PHE A 128 1.43 -0.90 6.31
C PHE A 128 1.95 -1.15 7.72
N SER A 129 3.26 -1.27 7.87
CA SER A 129 3.88 -1.25 9.18
C SER A 129 3.96 0.18 9.71
N LEU A 130 3.65 0.33 10.98
CA LEU A 130 3.73 1.61 11.69
C LEU A 130 5.14 1.76 12.29
N SER A 131 5.77 2.89 12.08
CA SER A 131 7.08 3.18 12.67
C SER A 131 7.33 4.68 12.78
N ASN A 132 8.08 5.09 13.78
CA ASN A 132 8.55 6.46 13.87
C ASN A 132 9.63 6.70 12.80
N ARG A 133 9.35 7.58 11.87
CA ARG A 133 10.21 7.95 10.74
C ARG A 133 10.52 9.44 10.69
N GLY A 134 10.25 10.16 11.79
CA GLY A 134 10.41 11.61 11.86
C GLY A 134 11.80 12.12 11.51
N SER A 135 12.85 11.33 11.79
CA SER A 135 14.23 11.64 11.38
C SER A 135 14.53 11.29 9.92
N LEU A 136 13.62 10.64 9.21
CA LEU A 136 13.84 10.17 7.85
C LEU A 136 13.18 11.10 6.82
N LYS A 137 13.82 11.25 5.68
CA LYS A 137 13.36 12.14 4.59
C LYS A 137 11.94 11.83 4.08
N PHE A 138 11.54 10.58 4.10
CA PHE A 138 10.25 10.15 3.54
C PHE A 138 9.37 9.52 4.61
N PRO A 139 8.19 10.08 4.87
CA PRO A 139 7.28 9.53 5.86
C PRO A 139 6.66 8.20 5.43
N ILE A 140 6.64 7.93 4.12
CA ILE A 140 6.06 6.71 3.56
C ILE A 140 7.10 5.97 2.74
N LEU A 141 7.17 4.63 2.95
CA LEU A 141 7.84 3.71 2.04
C LEU A 141 6.81 2.79 1.38
N ILE A 142 6.89 2.65 0.06
CA ILE A 142 6.09 1.70 -0.70
C ILE A 142 6.97 0.52 -1.08
N GLY A 143 6.73 -0.62 -0.44
CA GLY A 143 7.49 -1.85 -0.58
C GLY A 143 7.01 -2.75 -1.71
N ARG A 144 7.76 -3.85 -1.93
CA ARG A 144 7.52 -4.82 -3.01
C ARG A 144 6.13 -5.44 -3.00
N LYS A 145 5.47 -5.56 -1.84
CA LYS A 145 4.11 -6.11 -1.74
C LYS A 145 3.10 -5.32 -2.58
N ILE A 146 3.25 -4.00 -2.66
CA ILE A 146 2.43 -3.12 -3.51
C ILE A 146 2.96 -3.08 -4.94
N LEU A 147 4.29 -2.99 -5.10
CA LEU A 147 4.93 -2.75 -6.40
C LEU A 147 4.84 -3.94 -7.34
N ARG A 148 4.94 -5.15 -6.77
CA ARG A 148 4.95 -6.41 -7.52
C ARG A 148 3.68 -6.55 -8.36
N ASP A 149 3.88 -6.91 -9.62
CA ASP A 149 2.84 -7.16 -10.62
C ASP A 149 2.02 -5.94 -11.07
N ARG A 150 2.17 -4.76 -10.42
CA ARG A 150 1.47 -3.53 -10.77
C ARG A 150 2.34 -2.51 -11.51
N PHE A 151 3.62 -2.38 -11.09
CA PHE A 151 4.45 -1.25 -11.51
C PHE A 151 5.79 -1.67 -12.14
N LEU A 152 6.24 -0.83 -13.10
CA LEU A 152 7.62 -0.78 -13.58
C LEU A 152 8.24 0.51 -13.04
N ILE A 153 9.41 0.43 -12.40
CA ILE A 153 10.02 1.57 -11.73
C ILE A 153 10.99 2.27 -12.68
N ASP A 154 10.73 3.55 -12.95
CA ASP A 154 11.64 4.44 -13.67
C ASP A 154 12.31 5.39 -12.67
N VAL A 155 13.57 5.11 -12.33
CA VAL A 155 14.33 5.87 -11.32
C VAL A 155 14.62 7.32 -11.72
N LYS A 156 14.51 7.68 -13.00
CA LYS A 156 14.66 9.06 -13.48
C LYS A 156 13.42 9.91 -13.23
N LYS A 157 12.24 9.27 -13.04
CA LYS A 157 10.95 9.95 -12.90
C LYS A 157 10.54 10.11 -11.44
N LYS A 158 9.63 11.05 -11.22
CA LYS A 158 8.98 11.32 -9.94
C LYS A 158 7.58 11.89 -10.13
N ASN A 159 6.70 11.64 -9.16
CA ASN A 159 5.35 12.22 -9.05
C ASN A 159 4.50 12.00 -10.31
N LEU A 160 4.58 10.81 -10.92
CA LEU A 160 3.82 10.47 -12.12
C LEU A 160 2.32 10.36 -11.82
N SER A 161 1.97 9.75 -10.69
CA SER A 161 0.61 9.67 -10.18
C SER A 161 -0.01 11.06 -10.01
N PHE A 162 0.70 11.96 -9.35
CA PHE A 162 0.24 13.33 -9.11
C PHE A 162 0.06 14.12 -10.41
N LYS A 163 0.98 13.98 -11.36
CA LYS A 163 0.86 14.64 -12.69
C LYS A 163 -0.39 14.18 -13.42
N GLU A 164 -0.70 12.88 -13.37
CA GLU A 164 -1.92 12.34 -13.95
C GLU A 164 -3.17 12.87 -13.24
N LYS A 165 -3.21 12.85 -11.90
CA LYS A 165 -4.29 13.40 -11.07
C LYS A 165 -4.58 14.87 -11.44
N ARG A 166 -3.53 15.69 -11.58
CA ARG A 166 -3.67 17.09 -11.99
C ARG A 166 -4.22 17.25 -13.42
N ARG A 167 -3.75 16.40 -14.35
CA ARG A 167 -4.25 16.40 -15.74
C ARG A 167 -5.74 16.07 -15.77
N MET A 168 -6.17 15.06 -15.06
CA MET A 168 -7.58 14.66 -15.00
C MET A 168 -8.46 15.75 -14.39
N ARG A 169 -8.04 16.38 -13.28
CA ARG A 169 -8.76 17.52 -12.68
C ARG A 169 -8.95 18.69 -13.67
N ARG A 170 -7.94 18.99 -14.50
CA ARG A 170 -8.05 20.03 -15.53
C ARG A 170 -9.05 19.69 -16.64
N LEU A 171 -9.08 18.41 -17.05
CA LEU A 171 -10.02 17.95 -18.08
C LEU A 171 -11.47 18.01 -17.59
N VAL A 172 -11.73 17.65 -16.35
CA VAL A 172 -13.07 17.75 -15.74
C VAL A 172 -13.51 19.20 -15.68
N LYS A 173 -12.67 20.13 -15.21
CA LYS A 173 -13.01 21.57 -15.16
C LYS A 173 -13.35 22.16 -16.52
N LYS A 174 -12.66 21.72 -17.60
CA LYS A 174 -12.96 22.18 -18.97
C LYS A 174 -14.27 21.65 -19.53
N LYS A 175 -14.78 20.54 -19.02
CA LYS A 175 -16.07 19.97 -19.47
C LYS A 175 -17.27 20.55 -18.71
N SER A 176 -17.04 21.22 -17.58
CA SER A 176 -18.07 21.82 -16.73
C SER A 176 -18.25 23.32 -17.01
N GLN A 177 -17.53 23.87 -17.97
CA GLN A 177 -17.67 25.21 -18.53
C GLN A 177 -18.24 25.15 -19.97
#